data_325850c2e420486814ef9677a91af0bd
#
_entry.id   325850c2e420486814ef9677a91af0bd
#
_cell.length_a   1.000
_cell.length_b   1.000
_cell.length_c   1.000
_cell.angle_alpha   90.00
_cell.angle_beta   90.00
_cell.angle_gamma   90.00
#
_symmetry.space_group_name_H-M   'P 1'
#
loop_
_entity.id
_entity.type
_entity.pdbx_description
1 polymer ?
#
loop_
_entity_poly.entity_id
_entity_poly.type
_entity_poly.pdbx_seq_one_letter_code
_entity_poly.pdbx_strand_id
1 'polypeptide(L)'
;MTEVGCAFCTVIAALEHSETCPARAAGHVLRKVRDLPASIAILAPDQYYRGYTMVVSKTHATELYDLPRHESTQYFNDMLAVRAIATAFHPRKMNYEVLGNTVAHLHWHLFPRYDWDPNPKGPIWETSHTPRVASPEEYADTLAAIRHLA
;
A
#
# COMPACT_ATOMS: atom_id res chain seq x y z
N MET A 1 -15.35 0.61 12.64
CA MET A 1 -15.36 1.81 13.53
C MET A 1 -14.05 2.56 13.36
N THR A 2 -14.11 3.87 13.18
CA THR A 2 -12.91 4.71 13.06
C THR A 2 -12.38 5.01 14.45
N GLU A 3 -11.12 4.71 14.74
CA GLU A 3 -10.49 5.07 15.99
C GLU A 3 -9.92 6.48 15.92
N VAL A 4 -10.28 7.30 16.93
CA VAL A 4 -9.82 8.69 17.04
C VAL A 4 -8.30 8.71 17.21
N GLY A 5 -7.61 9.42 16.34
CA GLY A 5 -6.15 9.55 16.35
C GLY A 5 -5.39 8.52 15.49
N CYS A 6 -6.05 7.50 14.95
CA CYS A 6 -5.43 6.57 14.02
C CYS A 6 -5.21 7.22 12.65
N ALA A 7 -3.96 7.25 12.19
CA ALA A 7 -3.59 7.86 10.91
C ALA A 7 -4.30 7.18 9.71
N PHE A 8 -4.38 5.84 9.69
CA PHE A 8 -5.03 5.14 8.61
C PHE A 8 -6.55 5.21 8.64
N CYS A 9 -7.19 5.29 9.82
CA CYS A 9 -8.62 5.60 9.88
C CYS A 9 -8.94 6.94 9.22
N THR A 10 -8.10 7.95 9.45
CA THR A 10 -8.24 9.26 8.79
C THR A 10 -8.04 9.17 7.27
N VAL A 11 -7.04 8.39 6.84
CA VAL A 11 -6.77 8.16 5.41
C VAL A 11 -7.93 7.44 4.73
N ILE A 12 -8.45 6.37 5.33
CA ILE A 12 -9.61 5.62 4.82
C ILE A 12 -10.79 6.56 4.63
N ALA A 13 -11.18 7.29 5.68
CA ALA A 13 -12.31 8.23 5.62
C ALA A 13 -12.15 9.30 4.52
N ALA A 14 -10.93 9.80 4.31
CA ALA A 14 -10.67 10.75 3.23
C ALA A 14 -10.77 10.11 1.84
N LEU A 15 -10.24 8.89 1.68
CA LEU A 15 -10.19 8.20 0.40
C LEU A 15 -11.51 7.53 -0.01
N GLU A 16 -12.48 7.37 0.89
CA GLU A 16 -13.85 6.99 0.56
C GLU A 16 -14.52 8.02 -0.37
N HIS A 17 -14.13 9.30 -0.25
CA HIS A 17 -14.74 10.41 -0.97
C HIS A 17 -13.76 11.13 -1.92
N SER A 18 -12.51 10.70 -2.01
CA SER A 18 -11.45 11.32 -2.81
C SER A 18 -10.51 10.29 -3.42
N GLU A 19 -9.84 10.67 -4.49
CA GLU A 19 -8.77 9.87 -5.09
C GLU A 19 -7.41 10.12 -4.40
N THR A 20 -7.32 11.18 -3.58
CA THR A 20 -6.08 11.58 -2.92
C THR A 20 -6.33 11.98 -1.47
N CYS A 21 -5.32 11.78 -0.63
CA CYS A 21 -5.29 12.23 0.76
C CYS A 21 -3.90 12.77 1.10
N PRO A 22 -3.77 13.91 1.80
CA PRO A 22 -2.50 14.35 2.32
C PRO A 22 -1.88 13.27 3.23
N ALA A 23 -0.62 12.94 3.00
CA ALA A 23 0.11 12.05 3.90
C ALA A 23 0.58 12.81 5.15
N ARG A 24 0.85 12.06 6.23
CA ARG A 24 1.34 12.64 7.49
C ARG A 24 2.70 13.34 7.33
N ALA A 25 3.53 12.88 6.41
CA ALA A 25 4.78 13.54 6.05
C ALA A 25 4.49 14.75 5.16
N ALA A 26 5.00 15.91 5.54
CA ALA A 26 4.76 17.17 4.84
C ALA A 26 5.11 17.08 3.34
N GLY A 27 4.18 17.52 2.50
CA GLY A 27 4.35 17.55 1.04
C GLY A 27 4.08 16.22 0.33
N HIS A 28 3.76 15.15 1.04
CA HIS A 28 3.42 13.87 0.44
C HIS A 28 1.90 13.74 0.27
N VAL A 29 1.49 13.09 -0.81
CA VAL A 29 0.08 12.81 -1.12
C VAL A 29 -0.09 11.32 -1.36
N LEU A 30 -0.97 10.69 -0.59
CA LEU A 30 -1.42 9.33 -0.83
C LEU A 30 -2.41 9.33 -2.00
N ARG A 31 -2.31 8.33 -2.85
CA ARG A 31 -3.19 8.18 -4.01
C ARG A 31 -3.87 6.84 -4.00
N LYS A 32 -5.19 6.87 -4.08
CA LYS A 32 -5.99 5.66 -4.16
C LYS A 32 -5.70 4.93 -5.47
N VAL A 33 -5.26 3.69 -5.35
CA VAL A 33 -5.15 2.77 -6.49
C VAL A 33 -6.52 2.18 -6.77
N ARG A 34 -7.15 1.61 -5.73
CA ARG A 34 -8.42 0.93 -5.85
C ARG A 34 -9.16 0.87 -4.51
N ASP A 35 -10.45 0.97 -4.57
CA ASP A 35 -11.35 0.61 -3.48
C ASP A 35 -11.66 -0.90 -3.60
N LEU A 36 -11.34 -1.65 -2.56
CA LEU A 36 -11.50 -3.10 -2.48
C LEU A 36 -12.56 -3.45 -1.42
N PRO A 37 -13.13 -4.66 -1.43
CA PRO A 37 -14.21 -5.00 -0.52
C PRO A 37 -13.91 -4.78 0.97
N ALA A 38 -12.74 -5.19 1.47
CA ALA A 38 -12.36 -5.03 2.87
C ALA A 38 -11.22 -4.02 3.09
N SER A 39 -10.70 -3.37 2.04
CA SER A 39 -9.53 -2.50 2.13
C SER A 39 -9.53 -1.41 1.07
N ILE A 40 -8.58 -0.49 1.20
CA ILE A 40 -8.23 0.46 0.13
C ILE A 40 -6.76 0.23 -0.24
N ALA A 41 -6.51 0.01 -1.53
CA ALA A 41 -5.16 -0.02 -2.07
C ALA A 41 -4.68 1.42 -2.35
N ILE A 42 -3.51 1.77 -1.85
CA ILE A 42 -2.93 3.12 -1.87
C ILE A 42 -1.52 3.05 -2.44
N LEU A 43 -1.22 3.87 -3.43
CA LEU A 43 0.15 4.03 -3.89
C LEU A 43 0.96 4.77 -2.83
N ALA A 44 2.05 4.16 -2.37
CA ALA A 44 2.90 4.75 -1.34
C ALA A 44 3.59 6.02 -1.86
N PRO A 45 3.87 7.02 -0.99
CA PRO A 45 4.57 8.23 -1.41
C PRO A 45 5.99 7.98 -1.88
N ASP A 46 6.69 7.04 -1.23
CA ASP A 46 8.02 6.62 -1.65
C ASP A 46 7.91 5.59 -2.77
N GLN A 47 8.31 5.98 -3.97
CA GLN A 47 8.33 5.16 -5.16
C GLN A 47 9.77 4.78 -5.57
N TYR A 48 10.70 4.70 -4.62
CA TYR A 48 12.03 4.13 -4.89
C TYR A 48 11.89 2.74 -5.53
N TYR A 49 11.00 1.91 -4.97
CA TYR A 49 10.53 0.69 -5.62
C TYR A 49 9.21 1.00 -6.35
N ARG A 50 9.30 1.27 -7.66
CA ARG A 50 8.14 1.66 -8.47
C ARG A 50 7.01 0.64 -8.34
N GLY A 51 5.82 1.11 -8.02
CA GLY A 51 4.65 0.27 -7.78
C GLY A 51 4.48 -0.15 -6.32
N TYR A 52 5.33 0.32 -5.41
CA TYR A 52 5.11 0.11 -3.98
C TYR A 52 3.73 0.61 -3.57
N THR A 53 2.91 -0.32 -3.09
CA THR A 53 1.51 -0.10 -2.75
C THR A 53 1.25 -0.62 -1.34
N MET A 54 0.41 0.07 -0.60
CA MET A 54 -0.15 -0.41 0.67
C MET A 54 -1.60 -0.83 0.46
N VAL A 55 -2.04 -1.90 1.12
CA VAL A 55 -3.44 -2.33 1.18
C VAL A 55 -3.90 -2.19 2.62
N VAL A 56 -4.65 -1.13 2.88
CA VAL A 56 -5.05 -0.71 4.23
C VAL A 56 -6.45 -1.22 4.52
N SER A 57 -6.63 -1.95 5.64
CA SER A 57 -7.93 -2.45 6.06
C SER A 57 -8.92 -1.32 6.32
N LYS A 58 -10.17 -1.46 5.87
CA LYS A 58 -11.25 -0.52 6.19
C LYS A 58 -11.70 -0.63 7.64
N THR A 59 -11.58 -1.83 8.20
CA THR A 59 -11.86 -2.06 9.63
C THR A 59 -10.60 -1.76 10.42
N HIS A 60 -10.73 -0.91 11.45
CA HIS A 60 -9.63 -0.71 12.38
C HIS A 60 -9.42 -1.99 13.20
N ALA A 61 -8.27 -2.59 13.01
CA ALA A 61 -7.76 -3.71 13.77
C ALA A 61 -6.23 -3.61 13.81
N THR A 62 -5.61 -4.09 14.86
CA THR A 62 -4.14 -4.12 14.98
C THR A 62 -3.56 -5.44 14.54
N GLU A 63 -4.32 -6.52 14.72
CA GLU A 63 -3.90 -7.87 14.43
C GLU A 63 -4.89 -8.58 13.49
N LEU A 64 -4.38 -9.52 12.68
CA LEU A 64 -5.21 -10.29 11.76
C LEU A 64 -6.29 -11.11 12.47
N TYR A 65 -6.00 -11.59 13.68
CA TYR A 65 -6.95 -12.37 14.49
C TYR A 65 -8.03 -11.52 15.16
N ASP A 66 -7.90 -10.19 15.17
CA ASP A 66 -8.93 -9.28 15.66
C ASP A 66 -10.08 -9.10 14.65
N LEU A 67 -9.82 -9.39 13.38
CA LEU A 67 -10.85 -9.34 12.35
C LEU A 67 -11.78 -10.56 12.43
N PRO A 68 -13.10 -10.39 12.23
CA PRO A 68 -13.99 -11.50 11.98
C PRO A 68 -13.48 -12.37 10.82
N ARG A 69 -13.66 -13.69 10.90
CA ARG A 69 -13.10 -14.64 9.93
C ARG A 69 -13.42 -14.30 8.47
N HIS A 70 -14.64 -13.84 8.20
CA HIS A 70 -15.04 -13.48 6.83
C HIS A 70 -14.31 -12.22 6.35
N GLU A 71 -14.08 -11.23 7.23
CA GLU A 71 -13.33 -10.03 6.91
C GLU A 71 -11.85 -10.31 6.71
N SER A 72 -11.23 -11.12 7.60
CA SER A 72 -9.83 -11.50 7.44
C SER A 72 -9.58 -12.27 6.15
N THR A 73 -10.51 -13.14 5.75
CA THR A 73 -10.45 -13.85 4.46
C THR A 73 -10.55 -12.88 3.29
N GLN A 74 -11.49 -11.93 3.35
CA GLN A 74 -11.65 -10.93 2.29
C GLN A 74 -10.45 -10.00 2.22
N TYR A 75 -9.93 -9.55 3.37
CA TYR A 75 -8.74 -8.72 3.44
C TYR A 75 -7.50 -9.41 2.86
N PHE A 76 -7.35 -10.71 3.08
CA PHE A 76 -6.30 -11.50 2.43
C PHE A 76 -6.51 -11.58 0.91
N ASN A 77 -7.75 -11.78 0.45
CA ASN A 77 -8.07 -11.77 -0.97
C ASN A 77 -7.79 -10.41 -1.62
N ASP A 78 -8.07 -9.32 -0.92
CA ASP A 78 -7.78 -7.97 -1.39
C ASP A 78 -6.28 -7.75 -1.64
N MET A 79 -5.41 -8.33 -0.80
CA MET A 79 -3.96 -8.29 -1.01
C MET A 79 -3.54 -8.93 -2.34
N LEU A 80 -4.31 -9.88 -2.89
CA LEU A 80 -4.03 -10.51 -4.18
C LEU A 80 -4.16 -9.53 -5.37
N ALA A 81 -4.69 -8.31 -5.15
CA ALA A 81 -4.62 -7.21 -6.12
C ALA A 81 -3.17 -6.87 -6.53
N VAL A 82 -2.18 -7.33 -5.74
CA VAL A 82 -0.75 -7.32 -6.08
C VAL A 82 -0.44 -7.89 -7.47
N ARG A 83 -1.29 -8.78 -7.99
CA ARG A 83 -1.14 -9.32 -9.35
C ARG A 83 -1.06 -8.22 -10.40
N ALA A 84 -1.86 -7.16 -10.25
CA ALA A 84 -1.82 -6.02 -11.18
C ALA A 84 -0.46 -5.33 -11.17
N ILE A 85 0.16 -5.16 -10.00
CA ILE A 85 1.50 -4.58 -9.84
C ILE A 85 2.54 -5.48 -10.52
N ALA A 86 2.49 -6.77 -10.26
CA ALA A 86 3.42 -7.74 -10.84
C ALA A 86 3.31 -7.78 -12.38
N THR A 87 2.09 -7.70 -12.90
CA THR A 87 1.85 -7.67 -14.35
C THR A 87 2.28 -6.35 -15.00
N ALA A 88 2.08 -5.22 -14.31
CA ALA A 88 2.43 -3.90 -14.85
C ALA A 88 3.94 -3.66 -14.90
N PHE A 89 4.69 -4.12 -13.91
CA PHE A 89 6.10 -3.73 -13.72
C PHE A 89 7.10 -4.88 -13.80
N HIS A 90 6.62 -6.12 -13.94
CA HIS A 90 7.46 -7.33 -14.08
C HIS A 90 8.61 -7.40 -13.06
N PRO A 91 8.35 -7.23 -11.75
CA PRO A 91 9.38 -7.34 -10.75
C PRO A 91 9.92 -8.76 -10.69
N ARG A 92 11.18 -8.91 -10.29
CA ARG A 92 11.79 -10.22 -10.04
C ARG A 92 11.04 -11.00 -8.95
N LYS A 93 10.52 -10.27 -7.92
CA LYS A 93 9.80 -10.84 -6.79
C LYS A 93 8.86 -9.80 -6.19
N MET A 94 7.74 -10.23 -5.66
CA MET A 94 6.92 -9.40 -4.76
C MET A 94 7.21 -9.79 -3.29
N ASN A 95 7.47 -8.80 -2.44
CA ASN A 95 7.44 -8.98 -0.99
C ASN A 95 6.11 -8.52 -0.43
N TYR A 96 5.65 -9.24 0.58
CA TYR A 96 4.38 -9.01 1.26
C TYR A 96 4.69 -8.92 2.76
N GLU A 97 4.41 -7.79 3.37
CA GLU A 97 4.76 -7.56 4.76
C GLU A 97 3.59 -6.92 5.52
N VAL A 98 3.36 -7.36 6.75
CA VAL A 98 2.41 -6.78 7.69
C VAL A 98 3.17 -6.55 9.00
N LEU A 99 3.44 -5.29 9.33
CA LEU A 99 4.28 -4.96 10.48
C LEU A 99 3.47 -4.27 11.60
N GLY A 100 2.82 -3.16 11.31
CA GLY A 100 1.98 -2.44 12.27
C GLY A 100 2.71 -1.72 13.40
N ASN A 101 4.03 -1.81 13.52
CA ASN A 101 4.81 -1.28 14.65
C ASN A 101 4.74 0.24 14.80
N THR A 102 4.67 0.97 13.69
CA THR A 102 4.61 2.44 13.70
C THR A 102 3.18 2.95 13.69
N VAL A 103 2.31 2.31 12.94
CA VAL A 103 0.88 2.61 12.89
C VAL A 103 0.14 1.32 13.18
N ALA A 104 -0.46 1.24 14.37
CA ALA A 104 -1.22 0.09 14.85
C ALA A 104 -2.59 0.01 14.15
N HIS A 105 -2.57 -0.32 12.88
CA HIS A 105 -3.70 -0.51 12.00
C HIS A 105 -3.29 -1.46 10.88
N LEU A 106 -4.05 -2.50 10.61
CA LEU A 106 -3.70 -3.51 9.63
C LEU A 106 -3.51 -2.92 8.23
N HIS A 107 -2.31 -3.09 7.70
CA HIS A 107 -1.96 -2.73 6.33
C HIS A 107 -0.88 -3.66 5.77
N TRP A 108 -1.10 -4.12 4.55
CA TRP A 108 -0.08 -4.81 3.78
C TRP A 108 0.85 -3.80 3.14
N HIS A 109 2.14 -4.09 3.16
CA HIS A 109 3.13 -3.48 2.29
C HIS A 109 3.41 -4.44 1.13
N LEU A 110 3.19 -3.99 -0.10
CA LEU A 110 3.42 -4.77 -1.31
C LEU A 110 4.59 -4.17 -2.06
N PHE A 111 5.78 -4.72 -1.88
CA PHE A 111 7.00 -4.24 -2.50
C PHE A 111 7.37 -5.04 -3.73
N PRO A 112 7.39 -4.42 -4.93
CA PRO A 112 8.04 -5.01 -6.10
C PRO A 112 9.55 -4.94 -5.92
N ARG A 113 10.24 -6.08 -6.03
CA ARG A 113 11.70 -6.21 -5.93
C ARG A 113 12.27 -6.39 -7.33
N TYR A 114 13.31 -5.65 -7.66
CA TYR A 114 13.89 -5.59 -8.99
C TYR A 114 15.31 -6.14 -9.03
N ASP A 115 15.88 -6.40 -10.22
CA ASP A 115 17.24 -6.91 -10.37
C ASP A 115 18.32 -5.93 -9.90
N TRP A 116 18.01 -4.64 -9.93
CA TRP A 116 18.88 -3.57 -9.44
C TRP A 116 18.82 -3.35 -7.92
N ASP A 117 17.99 -4.10 -7.19
CA ASP A 117 17.82 -3.96 -5.74
C ASP A 117 19.18 -4.13 -5.03
N PRO A 118 19.60 -3.17 -4.19
CA PRO A 118 20.87 -3.26 -3.50
C PRO A 118 20.93 -4.36 -2.43
N ASN A 119 19.77 -4.82 -1.94
CA ASN A 119 19.67 -5.93 -0.97
C ASN A 119 18.62 -6.98 -1.41
N PRO A 120 18.88 -7.72 -2.51
CA PRO A 120 17.86 -8.58 -3.12
C PRO A 120 17.49 -9.82 -2.30
N LYS A 121 18.25 -10.12 -1.24
CA LYS A 121 18.05 -11.29 -0.36
C LYS A 121 17.48 -10.95 1.01
N GLY A 122 17.63 -9.70 1.44
CA GLY A 122 17.18 -9.23 2.75
C GLY A 122 15.82 -8.52 2.69
N PRO A 123 15.21 -8.26 3.85
CA PRO A 123 14.00 -7.47 3.94
C PRO A 123 14.24 -6.02 3.48
N ILE A 124 13.18 -5.40 2.99
CA ILE A 124 13.24 -4.03 2.45
C ILE A 124 13.73 -3.01 3.48
N TRP A 125 13.34 -3.20 4.74
CA TRP A 125 13.63 -2.27 5.84
C TRP A 125 15.10 -2.22 6.27
N GLU A 126 15.89 -3.21 5.86
CA GLU A 126 17.35 -3.21 6.03
C GLU A 126 18.07 -2.45 4.92
N THR A 127 17.33 -2.01 3.90
CA THR A 127 17.91 -1.27 2.78
C THR A 127 17.80 0.22 3.03
N SER A 128 18.93 0.86 3.31
CA SER A 128 18.99 2.32 3.36
C SER A 128 18.90 2.87 1.94
N HIS A 129 17.93 3.75 1.69
CA HIS A 129 17.78 4.47 0.44
C HIS A 129 17.23 5.88 0.69
N THR A 130 17.49 6.78 -0.23
CA THR A 130 16.82 8.09 -0.22
C THR A 130 15.41 7.92 -0.74
N PRO A 131 14.37 8.32 0.01
CA PRO A 131 13.00 8.28 -0.46
C PRO A 131 12.85 9.00 -1.82
N ARG A 132 12.20 8.33 -2.76
CA ARG A 132 11.96 8.88 -4.10
C ARG A 132 10.49 9.24 -4.25
N VAL A 133 10.18 10.51 -4.16
CA VAL A 133 8.86 11.03 -4.51
C VAL A 133 8.79 11.16 -6.02
N ALA A 134 7.92 10.38 -6.66
CA ALA A 134 7.73 10.44 -8.10
C ALA A 134 7.06 11.76 -8.51
N SER A 135 7.28 12.21 -9.75
CA SER A 135 6.56 13.36 -10.30
C SER A 135 5.06 13.08 -10.42
N PRO A 136 4.20 14.11 -10.53
CA PRO A 136 2.77 13.89 -10.77
C PRO A 136 2.48 13.02 -11.99
N GLU A 137 3.27 13.15 -13.05
CA GLU A 137 3.16 12.37 -14.28
C GLU A 137 3.54 10.90 -14.04
N GLU A 138 4.68 10.65 -13.40
CA GLU A 138 5.10 9.29 -13.03
C GLU A 138 4.09 8.58 -12.13
N TYR A 139 3.44 9.32 -11.21
CA TYR A 139 2.35 8.77 -10.40
C TYR A 139 1.14 8.43 -11.25
N ALA A 140 0.75 9.32 -12.17
CA ALA A 140 -0.39 9.08 -13.07
C ALA A 140 -0.15 7.83 -13.94
N ASP A 141 1.03 7.69 -14.51
CA ASP A 141 1.43 6.54 -15.33
C ASP A 141 1.43 5.24 -14.51
N THR A 142 1.96 5.30 -13.29
CA THR A 142 2.00 4.14 -12.39
C THR A 142 0.59 3.70 -12.01
N LEU A 143 -0.28 4.64 -11.65
CA LEU A 143 -1.69 4.37 -11.33
C LEU A 143 -2.44 3.79 -12.54
N ALA A 144 -2.26 4.38 -13.73
CA ALA A 144 -2.90 3.92 -14.95
C ALA A 144 -2.47 2.47 -15.27
N ALA A 145 -1.17 2.17 -15.18
CA ALA A 145 -0.65 0.83 -15.42
C ALA A 145 -1.24 -0.22 -14.46
N ILE A 146 -1.36 0.09 -13.18
CA ILE A 146 -1.92 -0.83 -12.18
C ILE A 146 -3.44 -0.97 -12.38
N ARG A 147 -4.16 0.12 -12.57
CA ARG A 147 -5.63 0.13 -12.68
C ARG A 147 -6.13 -0.57 -13.93
N HIS A 148 -5.37 -0.52 -15.01
CA HIS A 148 -5.74 -1.18 -16.26
C HIS A 148 -5.80 -2.70 -16.15
N LEU A 149 -5.02 -3.28 -15.23
CA LEU A 149 -4.87 -4.73 -15.05
C LEU A 149 -5.61 -5.29 -13.83
N ALA A 150 -6.31 -4.44 -13.09
CA ALA A 150 -6.94 -4.79 -11.81
C ALA A 150 -8.43 -5.12 -11.94
#